data_ab7cce9ece941202b0364df4231c6c8c
#
_entry.id   ab7cce9ece941202b0364df4231c6c8c
#
_cell.length_a   1.000
_cell.length_b   1.000
_cell.length_c   1.000
_cell.angle_alpha   90.00
_cell.angle_beta   90.00
_cell.angle_gamma   90.00
#
_symmetry.space_group_name_H-M   'P 1'
#
loop_
_entity.id
_entity.type
_entity.pdbx_description
1 polymer ?
#
loop_
_entity_poly.entity_id
_entity_poly.type
_entity_poly.pdbx_seq_one_letter_code
_entity_poly.pdbx_strand_id
1 'polypeptide(L)'
;MYRIGIIDDTDELLDDYIKRLKRENIELLIAPEGSMEDIKAWVVKNQIKCLLIDYQLSSKYDYNGTQLAFYLEDALQGLPYLILTSYPEDSVDEKLVVKNAICDRNVMDKNEEEFSGFCDQLKQMTEVYD
;
A
#
# COMPACT_ATOMS: atom_id res chain seq x y z
N MET A 1 -1.33 12.50 12.45
CA MET A 1 -1.61 11.14 11.95
C MET A 1 -0.68 10.79 10.80
N TYR A 2 -0.31 9.54 10.73
CA TYR A 2 0.46 9.02 9.60
C TYR A 2 -0.44 8.87 8.39
N ARG A 3 -0.07 9.47 7.26
CA ARG A 3 -0.87 9.39 6.03
C ARG A 3 -0.34 8.28 5.13
N ILE A 4 -1.15 7.27 4.95
CA ILE A 4 -0.81 6.09 4.16
C ILE A 4 -1.88 5.90 3.10
N GLY A 5 -1.47 5.70 1.86
CA GLY A 5 -2.40 5.48 0.76
C GLY A 5 -2.57 4.00 0.49
N ILE A 6 -3.74 3.61 0.01
CA ILE A 6 -3.99 2.26 -0.46
C ILE A 6 -4.53 2.30 -1.88
N ILE A 7 -3.94 1.49 -2.75
CA ILE A 7 -4.39 1.29 -4.11
C ILE A 7 -4.92 -0.14 -4.20
N ASP A 8 -6.22 -0.27 -4.41
CA ASP A 8 -6.91 -1.55 -4.39
C ASP A 8 -8.01 -1.55 -5.43
N ASP A 9 -8.23 -2.68 -6.08
CA ASP A 9 -9.25 -2.82 -7.12
C ASP A 9 -10.62 -3.23 -6.58
N THR A 10 -10.75 -3.42 -5.27
CA THR A 10 -12.01 -3.74 -4.61
C THR A 10 -12.27 -2.75 -3.49
N ASP A 11 -13.54 -2.41 -3.28
CA ASP A 11 -13.95 -1.53 -2.20
C ASP A 11 -14.41 -2.32 -0.96
N GLU A 12 -14.43 -3.65 -1.06
CA GLU A 12 -14.84 -4.50 0.05
C GLU A 12 -13.88 -4.37 1.22
N LEU A 13 -14.43 -4.24 2.41
CA LEU A 13 -13.71 -4.20 3.69
C LEU A 13 -12.78 -3.00 3.87
N LEU A 14 -12.66 -2.09 2.90
CA LEU A 14 -11.79 -0.92 3.05
C LEU A 14 -12.25 0.00 4.17
N ASP A 15 -13.57 0.15 4.35
CA ASP A 15 -14.09 0.96 5.46
C ASP A 15 -13.68 0.41 6.81
N ASP A 16 -13.68 -0.92 6.97
CA ASP A 16 -13.24 -1.56 8.20
C ASP A 16 -11.75 -1.36 8.43
N TYR A 17 -10.96 -1.44 7.38
CA TYR A 17 -9.52 -1.20 7.46
C TYR A 17 -9.22 0.24 7.83
N ILE A 18 -9.96 1.19 7.26
CA ILE A 18 -9.81 2.61 7.60
C ILE A 18 -10.04 2.82 9.09
N LYS A 19 -11.12 2.26 9.63
CA LYS A 19 -11.46 2.39 11.05
C LYS A 19 -10.42 1.74 11.94
N ARG A 20 -9.96 0.56 11.57
CA ARG A 20 -8.99 -0.17 12.37
C ARG A 20 -7.65 0.54 12.41
N LEU A 21 -7.19 1.05 11.27
CA LEU A 21 -5.93 1.80 11.19
C LEU A 21 -6.02 3.14 11.91
N LYS A 22 -7.19 3.77 11.90
CA LYS A 22 -7.39 5.03 12.59
C LYS A 22 -7.13 4.90 14.11
N ARG A 23 -7.46 3.77 14.68
CA ARG A 23 -7.19 3.49 16.10
C ARG A 23 -5.70 3.45 16.39
N GLU A 24 -4.89 3.19 15.37
CA GLU A 24 -3.44 3.14 15.47
C GLU A 24 -2.77 4.45 15.01
N ASN A 25 -3.55 5.53 14.92
CA ASN A 25 -3.07 6.85 14.50
C ASN A 25 -2.62 6.89 13.02
N ILE A 26 -3.21 6.04 12.19
CA ILE A 26 -2.95 5.99 10.76
C ILE A 26 -4.19 6.43 9.99
N GLU A 27 -4.02 7.44 9.14
CA GLU A 27 -5.07 7.86 8.22
C GLU A 27 -4.87 7.15 6.89
N LEU A 28 -5.77 6.23 6.56
CA LEU A 28 -5.71 5.48 5.31
C LEU A 28 -6.53 6.22 4.25
N LEU A 29 -5.88 6.56 3.14
CA LEU A 29 -6.49 7.27 2.03
C LEU A 29 -6.62 6.31 0.84
N ILE A 30 -7.82 6.26 0.26
CA ILE A 30 -8.10 5.36 -0.85
C ILE A 30 -7.79 6.07 -2.16
N ALA A 31 -6.99 5.43 -3.01
CA ALA A 31 -6.61 6.00 -4.30
C ALA A 31 -7.79 6.05 -5.27
N PRO A 32 -7.87 7.11 -6.08
CA PRO A 32 -8.86 7.19 -7.15
C PRO A 32 -8.49 6.23 -8.30
N GLU A 33 -9.46 5.96 -9.17
CA GLU A 33 -9.16 5.28 -10.42
C GLU A 33 -8.39 6.24 -11.32
N GLY A 34 -7.48 5.69 -12.14
CA GLY A 34 -6.74 6.52 -13.08
C GLY A 34 -5.44 5.87 -13.52
N SER A 35 -4.68 6.62 -14.30
CA SER A 35 -3.37 6.19 -14.78
C SER A 35 -2.33 6.21 -13.66
N MET A 36 -1.16 5.63 -13.92
CA MET A 36 -0.06 5.69 -12.95
C MET A 36 0.35 7.13 -12.65
N GLU A 37 0.28 8.03 -13.65
CA GLU A 37 0.55 9.44 -13.44
C GLU A 37 -0.48 10.09 -12.53
N ASP A 38 -1.75 9.71 -12.65
CA ASP A 38 -2.81 10.22 -11.79
C ASP A 38 -2.58 9.79 -10.35
N ILE A 39 -2.14 8.54 -10.13
CA ILE A 39 -1.83 8.04 -8.80
C ILE A 39 -0.65 8.82 -8.20
N LYS A 40 0.39 9.06 -9.01
CA LYS A 40 1.53 9.86 -8.56
C LYS A 40 1.07 11.25 -8.09
N ALA A 41 0.23 11.92 -8.89
CA ALA A 41 -0.26 13.26 -8.54
C ALA A 41 -1.08 13.22 -7.25
N TRP A 42 -1.88 12.19 -7.09
CA TRP A 42 -2.69 11.99 -5.87
C TRP A 42 -1.81 11.82 -4.63
N VAL A 43 -0.74 11.03 -4.74
CA VAL A 43 0.21 10.82 -3.64
C VAL A 43 0.84 12.13 -3.22
N VAL A 44 1.32 12.91 -4.17
CA VAL A 44 1.97 14.19 -3.91
C VAL A 44 0.99 15.19 -3.30
N LYS A 45 -0.19 15.31 -3.89
CA LYS A 45 -1.21 16.27 -3.44
C LYS A 45 -1.65 16.00 -2.00
N ASN A 46 -1.77 14.74 -1.62
CA ASN A 46 -2.24 14.36 -0.30
C ASN A 46 -1.12 14.13 0.71
N GLN A 47 0.12 14.39 0.32
CA GLN A 47 1.28 14.24 1.21
C GLN A 47 1.38 12.83 1.80
N ILE A 48 1.15 11.83 0.95
CA ILE A 48 1.19 10.43 1.38
C ILE A 48 2.66 10.01 1.49
N LYS A 49 3.00 9.32 2.57
CA LYS A 49 4.39 8.97 2.91
C LYS A 49 4.67 7.48 2.87
N CYS A 50 3.66 6.67 2.62
CA CYS A 50 3.78 5.22 2.50
C CYS A 50 2.59 4.70 1.72
N LEU A 51 2.77 3.62 0.96
CA LEU A 51 1.70 3.04 0.15
C LEU A 51 1.49 1.56 0.44
N LEU A 52 0.24 1.16 0.44
CA LEU A 52 -0.18 -0.24 0.39
C LEU A 52 -0.76 -0.46 -1.00
N ILE A 53 -0.19 -1.36 -1.77
CA ILE A 53 -0.58 -1.58 -3.15
C ILE A 53 -1.01 -3.02 -3.32
N ASP A 54 -2.27 -3.24 -3.74
CA ASP A 54 -2.76 -4.57 -4.04
C ASP A 54 -2.01 -5.12 -5.25
N TYR A 55 -1.58 -6.37 -5.16
CA TYR A 55 -0.88 -7.03 -6.26
C TYR A 55 -1.75 -7.08 -7.52
N GLN A 56 -3.04 -7.41 -7.35
CA GLN A 56 -3.98 -7.55 -8.47
C GLN A 56 -4.86 -6.32 -8.58
N LEU A 57 -4.64 -5.51 -9.62
CA LEU A 57 -5.39 -4.28 -9.85
C LEU A 57 -6.22 -4.32 -11.14
N SER A 58 -6.25 -5.47 -11.83
CA SER A 58 -6.78 -5.56 -13.20
C SER A 58 -8.28 -5.28 -13.35
N SER A 59 -9.05 -5.32 -12.25
CA SER A 59 -10.48 -5.02 -12.35
C SER A 59 -10.79 -3.52 -12.44
N LYS A 60 -9.89 -2.66 -11.97
CA LYS A 60 -10.06 -1.20 -12.01
C LYS A 60 -8.98 -0.46 -12.79
N TYR A 61 -7.81 -1.07 -12.96
CA TYR A 61 -6.65 -0.40 -13.51
C TYR A 61 -6.07 -1.19 -14.68
N ASP A 62 -5.42 -0.50 -15.62
CA ASP A 62 -4.78 -1.11 -16.78
C ASP A 62 -3.39 -1.68 -16.47
N TYR A 63 -3.00 -1.71 -15.20
CA TYR A 63 -1.68 -2.17 -14.75
C TYR A 63 -1.85 -2.97 -13.46
N ASN A 64 -0.85 -3.77 -13.10
CA ASN A 64 -0.87 -4.49 -11.85
C ASN A 64 -0.10 -3.73 -10.77
N GLY A 65 -0.14 -4.25 -9.52
CA GLY A 65 0.48 -3.58 -8.39
C GLY A 65 1.98 -3.46 -8.49
N THR A 66 2.66 -4.45 -9.07
CA THR A 66 4.12 -4.41 -9.22
C THR A 66 4.55 -3.38 -10.26
N GLN A 67 3.79 -3.23 -11.34
CA GLN A 67 4.06 -2.20 -12.34
C GLN A 67 3.91 -0.81 -11.75
N LEU A 68 2.86 -0.60 -10.97
CA LEU A 68 2.64 0.69 -10.29
C LEU A 68 3.75 0.97 -9.29
N ALA A 69 4.12 -0.02 -8.48
CA ALA A 69 5.18 0.14 -7.48
C ALA A 69 6.50 0.54 -8.15
N PHE A 70 6.86 -0.13 -9.23
CA PHE A 70 8.08 0.17 -9.98
C PHE A 70 8.06 1.60 -10.52
N TYR A 71 6.92 2.00 -11.10
CA TYR A 71 6.77 3.37 -11.62
C TYR A 71 6.92 4.42 -10.52
N LEU A 72 6.26 4.20 -9.38
CA LEU A 72 6.29 5.17 -8.27
C LEU A 72 7.65 5.22 -7.59
N GLU A 73 8.35 4.09 -7.50
CA GLU A 73 9.69 4.04 -6.94
C GLU A 73 10.66 4.91 -7.76
N ASP A 74 10.52 4.87 -9.08
CA ASP A 74 11.34 5.69 -9.97
C ASP A 74 10.93 7.16 -9.93
N ALA A 75 9.62 7.43 -9.96
CA ALA A 75 9.09 8.80 -10.03
C ALA A 75 9.17 9.54 -8.70
N LEU A 76 9.01 8.85 -7.58
CA LEU A 76 9.03 9.41 -6.23
C LEU A 76 10.06 8.65 -5.40
N GLN A 77 11.32 8.94 -5.66
CA GLN A 77 12.45 8.21 -5.08
C GLN A 77 12.35 8.12 -3.56
N GLY A 78 12.48 6.90 -3.06
CA GLY A 78 12.46 6.66 -1.63
C GLY A 78 11.08 6.45 -1.02
N LEU A 79 10.00 6.66 -1.78
CA LEU A 79 8.65 6.45 -1.26
C LEU A 79 8.48 4.97 -0.89
N PRO A 80 8.25 4.64 0.39
CA PRO A 80 8.11 3.25 0.80
C PRO A 80 6.74 2.69 0.40
N TYR A 81 6.71 1.38 0.13
CA TYR A 81 5.48 0.69 -0.20
C TYR A 81 5.52 -0.76 0.25
N LEU A 82 4.34 -1.36 0.40
CA LEU A 82 4.18 -2.80 0.57
C LEU A 82 3.19 -3.28 -0.46
N ILE A 83 3.50 -4.40 -1.10
CA ILE A 83 2.59 -5.08 -2.02
C ILE A 83 1.77 -6.08 -1.22
N LEU A 84 0.45 -5.91 -1.22
CA LEU A 84 -0.46 -6.80 -0.53
C LEU A 84 -0.93 -7.89 -1.49
N THR A 85 -0.78 -9.14 -1.10
CA THR A 85 -1.20 -10.26 -1.93
C THR A 85 -1.69 -11.41 -1.06
N SER A 86 -2.68 -12.15 -1.57
CA SER A 86 -3.11 -13.39 -0.93
C SER A 86 -2.16 -14.56 -1.20
N TYR A 87 -1.21 -14.37 -2.11
CA TYR A 87 -0.25 -15.40 -2.53
C TYR A 87 1.17 -14.84 -2.54
N PRO A 88 1.76 -14.58 -1.33
CA PRO A 88 3.07 -13.92 -1.27
C PRO A 88 4.19 -14.63 -2.01
N GLU A 89 4.16 -15.97 -2.06
CA GLU A 89 5.18 -16.74 -2.75
C GLU A 89 5.19 -16.46 -4.25
N ASP A 90 4.01 -16.29 -4.86
CA ASP A 90 3.91 -16.00 -6.29
C ASP A 90 4.46 -14.63 -6.62
N SER A 91 4.24 -13.65 -5.74
CA SER A 91 4.72 -12.30 -5.93
C SER A 91 6.24 -12.20 -5.84
N VAL A 92 6.89 -13.08 -5.10
CA VAL A 92 8.35 -13.09 -4.93
C VAL A 92 9.06 -13.33 -6.26
N ASP A 93 8.41 -14.00 -7.21
CA ASP A 93 9.00 -14.28 -8.51
C ASP A 93 9.01 -13.05 -9.43
N GLU A 94 8.31 -11.99 -9.07
CA GLU A 94 8.33 -10.74 -9.84
C GLU A 94 9.66 -10.02 -9.66
N LYS A 95 10.33 -9.75 -10.74
CA LYS A 95 11.67 -9.13 -10.71
C LYS A 95 11.63 -7.64 -10.37
N LEU A 96 10.46 -7.02 -10.46
CA LEU A 96 10.31 -5.59 -10.26
C LEU A 96 10.16 -5.19 -8.79
N VAL A 97 9.92 -6.16 -7.90
CA VAL A 97 9.61 -5.88 -6.50
C VAL A 97 10.63 -6.54 -5.58
N VAL A 98 11.12 -5.78 -4.60
CA VAL A 98 12.02 -6.30 -3.57
C VAL A 98 11.23 -7.24 -2.66
N LYS A 99 11.81 -8.41 -2.34
CA LYS A 99 11.13 -9.45 -1.57
C LYS A 99 10.53 -8.94 -0.25
N ASN A 100 11.24 -8.08 0.47
CA ASN A 100 10.76 -7.56 1.76
C ASN A 100 9.66 -6.52 1.63
N ALA A 101 9.30 -6.11 0.41
CA ALA A 101 8.17 -5.23 0.17
C ALA A 101 6.86 -5.98 -0.06
N ILE A 102 6.87 -7.31 0.00
CA ILE A 102 5.69 -8.14 -0.22
C ILE A 102 5.10 -8.51 1.14
N CYS A 103 3.79 -8.35 1.28
CA CYS A 103 3.09 -8.60 2.53
C CYS A 103 1.82 -9.41 2.26
N ASP A 104 1.50 -10.32 3.18
CA ASP A 104 0.26 -11.09 3.09
C ASP A 104 -0.92 -10.15 3.36
N ARG A 105 -1.87 -10.12 2.41
CA ARG A 105 -3.07 -9.29 2.52
C ARG A 105 -3.86 -9.58 3.79
N ASN A 106 -3.81 -10.80 4.29
CA ASN A 106 -4.54 -11.19 5.49
C ASN A 106 -4.08 -10.47 6.76
N VAL A 107 -2.95 -9.75 6.70
CA VAL A 107 -2.47 -8.98 7.87
C VAL A 107 -3.54 -8.03 8.40
N MET A 108 -4.40 -7.54 7.52
CA MET A 108 -5.48 -6.61 7.92
C MET A 108 -6.53 -7.27 8.80
N ASP A 109 -6.60 -8.60 8.79
CA ASP A 109 -7.58 -9.38 9.55
C ASP A 109 -6.95 -10.13 10.73
N LYS A 110 -5.67 -9.90 10.99
CA LYS A 110 -4.96 -10.59 12.09
C LYS A 110 -5.39 -10.08 13.46
N ASN A 111 -4.98 -10.83 14.51
CA ASN A 111 -5.24 -10.41 15.88
C ASN A 111 -4.56 -9.10 16.21
N GLU A 112 -4.92 -8.51 17.35
CA GLU A 112 -4.43 -7.17 17.73
C GLU A 112 -2.91 -7.11 17.81
N GLU A 113 -2.25 -8.15 18.31
CA GLU A 113 -0.79 -8.16 18.44
C GLU A 113 -0.10 -8.12 17.08
N GLU A 114 -0.51 -8.99 16.16
CA GLU A 114 0.08 -9.04 14.82
C GLU A 114 -0.25 -7.79 14.02
N PHE A 115 -1.49 -7.31 14.13
CA PHE A 115 -1.90 -6.09 13.45
C PHE A 115 -1.14 -4.87 13.96
N SER A 116 -0.95 -4.78 15.28
CA SER A 116 -0.18 -3.68 15.87
C SER A 116 1.26 -3.67 15.39
N GLY A 117 1.88 -4.84 15.25
CA GLY A 117 3.22 -4.96 14.69
C GLY A 117 3.30 -4.47 13.26
N PHE A 118 2.29 -4.79 12.46
CA PHE A 118 2.19 -4.29 11.09
C PHE A 118 2.07 -2.77 11.06
N CYS A 119 1.24 -2.20 11.94
CA CYS A 119 1.09 -0.74 12.03
C CYS A 119 2.39 -0.05 12.43
N ASP A 120 3.14 -0.65 13.36
CA ASP A 120 4.44 -0.11 13.76
C ASP A 120 5.42 -0.11 12.59
N GLN A 121 5.39 -1.15 11.76
CA GLN A 121 6.20 -1.20 10.55
C GLN A 121 5.84 -0.06 9.59
N LEU A 122 4.55 0.18 9.37
CA LEU A 122 4.09 1.26 8.50
C LEU A 122 4.53 2.62 9.01
N LYS A 123 4.43 2.84 10.32
CA LYS A 123 4.86 4.10 10.92
C LYS A 123 6.36 4.31 10.76
N GLN A 124 7.14 3.27 10.97
CA GLN A 124 8.59 3.33 10.83
C GLN A 124 8.97 3.66 9.38
N MET A 125 8.34 3.02 8.41
CA MET A 125 8.59 3.30 6.99
C MET A 125 8.27 4.75 6.65
N THR A 126 7.18 5.26 7.18
CA THR A 126 6.76 6.64 6.97
C THR A 126 7.78 7.62 7.56
N GLU A 127 8.24 7.35 8.77
CA GLU A 127 9.22 8.21 9.45
C GLU A 127 10.56 8.24 8.72
N VAL A 128 10.98 7.12 8.18
CA VAL A 128 12.24 7.04 7.43
C VAL A 128 12.16 7.87 6.14
N TYR A 129 11.00 7.87 5.48
CA TYR A 129 10.80 8.64 4.26
C TYR A 129 10.80 10.15 4.53
N ASP A 130 10.18 10.54 5.64
CA ASP A 130 10.13 11.94 6.03
C ASP A 130 11.52 12.45 6.39
#